data_174f05d8d68a97236fb68d661de08375
#
_entry.id   174f05d8d68a97236fb68d661de08375
#
_cell.length_a   1.000
_cell.length_b   1.000
_cell.length_c   1.000
_cell.angle_alpha   90.00
_cell.angle_beta   90.00
_cell.angle_gamma   90.00
#
_symmetry.space_group_name_H-M   'P 1'
#
loop_
_entity.id
_entity.type
_entity.pdbx_description
1 polymer ?
#
loop_
_entity_poly.entity_id
_entity_poly.type
_entity_poly.pdbx_seq_one_letter_code
_entity_poly.pdbx_strand_id
1 'polypeptide(L)'
;MTGNLGAPAVWPRPPELPAPVFSDQRWLDAVFLHWRITEEEAATFMPDGVRPDVFDGSSWVGLIGFRMEQAGLGRGPGIPYLGSFNEVNVRLYSREPNGTRGVVFLSLDANRLPVVLATRAVGIPYVWSRIRQRPPFPGSSVRRQHGHSEVEAAAITDEFPVGYSVRRFGSAAARSDFTVVPRLPAAAGDPLSVFLTARFGMHGHFFGRTAFIPNTHQAWPLFGANVHQLSDGLIKAAGISVGGPPESVLYSPGVRTRFGRPRLVCASATG
;
A
#
# COMPACT_ATOMS: atom_id res chain seq x y z
N MET A 1 11.35 -33.22 -2.65
CA MET A 1 11.81 -32.32 -1.57
C MET A 1 10.58 -31.59 -1.07
N THR A 2 10.03 -32.05 0.03
CA THR A 2 8.84 -31.47 0.67
C THR A 2 9.27 -30.16 1.35
N GLY A 3 8.93 -29.02 0.72
CA GLY A 3 9.14 -27.71 1.30
C GLY A 3 8.36 -27.63 2.62
N ASN A 4 9.08 -27.35 3.68
CA ASN A 4 8.56 -27.06 5.01
C ASN A 4 7.61 -25.85 4.92
N LEU A 5 6.31 -26.10 4.84
CA LEU A 5 5.28 -25.06 4.99
C LEU A 5 5.38 -24.59 6.45
N GLY A 6 6.16 -23.54 6.69
CA GLY A 6 6.29 -22.92 7.99
C GLY A 6 4.93 -22.61 8.58
N ALA A 7 4.81 -22.72 9.89
CA ALA A 7 3.58 -22.39 10.62
C ALA A 7 3.05 -21.01 10.15
N PRO A 8 1.72 -20.83 10.03
CA PRO A 8 1.15 -19.56 9.57
C PRO A 8 1.66 -18.43 10.47
N ALA A 9 2.17 -17.36 9.85
CA ALA A 9 2.68 -16.23 10.59
C ALA A 9 1.53 -15.56 11.35
N VAL A 10 1.75 -15.34 12.64
CA VAL A 10 0.78 -14.62 13.46
C VAL A 10 0.74 -13.17 12.97
N TRP A 11 -0.44 -12.73 12.51
CA TRP A 11 -0.64 -11.34 12.14
C TRP A 11 -0.47 -10.43 13.37
N PRO A 12 0.38 -9.41 13.31
CA PRO A 12 0.57 -8.51 14.44
C PRO A 12 -0.73 -7.77 14.76
N ARG A 13 -1.01 -7.61 16.06
CA ARG A 13 -2.20 -6.89 16.50
C ARG A 13 -2.14 -5.43 15.98
N PRO A 14 -3.20 -4.94 15.30
CA PRO A 14 -3.24 -3.55 14.86
C PRO A 14 -3.08 -2.59 16.05
N PRO A 15 -2.29 -1.51 15.91
CA PRO A 15 -2.14 -0.55 16.99
C PRO A 15 -3.44 0.21 17.23
N GLU A 16 -3.70 0.52 18.49
CA GLU A 16 -4.74 1.47 18.87
C GLU A 16 -4.28 2.88 18.49
N LEU A 17 -5.16 3.63 17.86
CA LEU A 17 -4.88 5.03 17.53
C LEU A 17 -5.39 5.95 18.62
N PRO A 18 -4.55 6.82 19.17
CA PRO A 18 -5.02 7.89 20.06
C PRO A 18 -6.07 8.76 19.37
N ALA A 19 -7.09 9.16 20.11
CA ALA A 19 -8.08 10.12 19.61
C ALA A 19 -7.45 11.52 19.41
N PRO A 20 -7.95 12.32 18.45
CA PRO A 20 -8.95 12.02 17.43
C PRO A 20 -8.37 11.24 16.24
N VAL A 21 -9.23 10.45 15.60
CA VAL A 21 -8.95 9.87 14.28
C VAL A 21 -8.98 10.98 13.23
N PHE A 22 -7.94 11.09 12.39
CA PHE A 22 -7.85 12.13 11.38
C PHE A 22 -8.61 11.81 10.10
N SER A 23 -8.57 10.55 9.68
CA SER A 23 -9.23 10.10 8.47
C SER A 23 -9.67 8.66 8.61
N ASP A 24 -10.78 8.34 7.98
CA ASP A 24 -11.33 7.00 7.84
C ASP A 24 -11.55 6.74 6.36
N GLN A 25 -11.08 5.60 5.85
CA GLN A 25 -11.06 5.28 4.42
C GLN A 25 -11.25 3.79 4.22
N ARG A 26 -11.73 3.42 3.03
CA ARG A 26 -11.76 2.02 2.56
C ARG A 26 -10.79 1.86 1.40
N TRP A 27 -9.94 0.86 1.48
CA TRP A 27 -9.02 0.47 0.42
C TRP A 27 -9.52 -0.84 -0.17
N LEU A 28 -9.89 -0.83 -1.43
CA LEU A 28 -10.55 -1.94 -2.10
C LEU A 28 -9.74 -2.39 -3.31
N ASP A 29 -9.92 -3.65 -3.70
CA ASP A 29 -9.30 -4.26 -4.89
C ASP A 29 -7.77 -4.06 -4.91
N ALA A 30 -7.12 -4.31 -3.78
CA ALA A 30 -5.69 -4.05 -3.63
C ALA A 30 -4.85 -5.13 -4.30
N VAL A 31 -3.99 -4.71 -5.21
CA VAL A 31 -2.96 -5.52 -5.87
C VAL A 31 -1.61 -5.10 -5.33
N PHE A 32 -0.80 -6.08 -4.93
CA PHE A 32 0.53 -5.87 -4.37
C PHE A 32 1.55 -6.63 -5.21
N LEU A 33 2.54 -5.93 -5.74
CA LEU A 33 3.67 -6.49 -6.47
C LEU A 33 4.96 -6.07 -5.77
N HIS A 34 5.85 -7.03 -5.45
CA HIS A 34 7.06 -6.72 -4.69
C HIS A 34 8.29 -7.37 -5.29
N TRP A 35 9.40 -6.63 -5.21
CA TRP A 35 10.74 -7.07 -5.61
C TRP A 35 11.72 -6.87 -4.47
N ARG A 36 12.71 -7.74 -4.40
CA ARG A 36 13.88 -7.54 -3.54
C ARG A 36 14.75 -6.43 -4.09
N ILE A 37 15.29 -5.65 -3.17
CA ILE A 37 16.35 -4.67 -3.41
C ILE A 37 17.36 -4.78 -2.27
N THR A 38 18.53 -4.19 -2.43
CA THR A 38 19.52 -4.19 -1.34
C THR A 38 19.12 -3.21 -0.24
N GLU A 39 19.64 -3.43 0.97
CA GLU A 39 19.42 -2.51 2.08
C GLU A 39 20.06 -1.15 1.78
N GLU A 40 21.25 -1.14 1.16
CA GLU A 40 21.97 0.06 0.78
C GLU A 40 21.18 0.91 -0.23
N GLU A 41 20.59 0.28 -1.24
CA GLU A 41 19.75 1.00 -2.20
C GLU A 41 18.52 1.60 -1.49
N ALA A 42 17.85 0.83 -0.65
CA ALA A 42 16.69 1.32 0.09
C ALA A 42 17.04 2.44 1.07
N ALA A 43 18.25 2.40 1.68
CA ALA A 43 18.70 3.38 2.66
C ALA A 43 18.81 4.79 2.09
N THR A 44 19.12 4.93 0.77
CA THR A 44 19.23 6.23 0.12
C THR A 44 17.93 7.04 0.07
N PHE A 45 16.80 6.36 0.30
CA PHE A 45 15.46 6.95 0.29
C PHE A 45 14.86 7.13 1.69
N MET A 46 15.56 6.70 2.74
CA MET A 46 15.02 6.78 4.09
C MET A 46 15.14 8.20 4.64
N PRO A 47 14.09 8.72 5.29
CA PRO A 47 14.20 9.98 6.02
C PRO A 47 15.04 9.82 7.29
N ASP A 48 15.57 10.94 7.80
CA ASP A 48 16.43 10.95 9.00
C ASP A 48 15.78 10.21 10.18
N GLY A 49 16.57 9.42 10.90
CA GLY A 49 16.11 8.63 12.04
C GLY A 49 15.33 7.35 11.69
N VAL A 50 15.24 7.03 10.41
CA VAL A 50 14.57 5.82 9.89
C VAL A 50 15.56 5.00 9.08
N ARG A 51 15.43 3.69 9.13
CA ARG A 51 16.24 2.75 8.33
C ARG A 51 15.35 1.81 7.53
N PRO A 52 15.88 1.17 6.48
CA PRO A 52 15.18 0.11 5.79
C PRO A 52 14.78 -1.00 6.75
N ASP A 53 13.61 -1.57 6.53
CA ASP A 53 13.20 -2.80 7.19
C ASP A 53 13.56 -3.97 6.28
N VAL A 54 14.20 -4.99 6.86
CA VAL A 54 14.78 -6.12 6.13
C VAL A 54 14.03 -7.39 6.47
N PHE A 55 13.79 -8.22 5.47
CA PHE A 55 13.25 -9.57 5.59
C PHE A 55 14.10 -10.52 4.75
N ASP A 56 14.59 -11.57 5.38
CA ASP A 56 15.41 -12.60 4.73
C ASP A 56 16.61 -11.99 3.97
N GLY A 57 17.35 -11.10 4.65
CA GLY A 57 18.57 -10.48 4.14
C GLY A 57 18.36 -9.43 3.05
N SER A 58 17.12 -9.03 2.75
CA SER A 58 16.81 -8.05 1.70
C SER A 58 15.84 -6.99 2.17
N SER A 59 15.96 -5.80 1.63
CA SER A 59 14.87 -4.83 1.62
C SER A 59 13.93 -5.07 0.45
N TRP A 60 12.85 -4.32 0.36
CA TRP A 60 11.79 -4.57 -0.61
C TRP A 60 11.25 -3.27 -1.17
N VAL A 61 10.93 -3.27 -2.47
CA VAL A 61 10.13 -2.23 -3.10
C VAL A 61 8.78 -2.82 -3.52
N GLY A 62 7.72 -2.07 -3.27
CA GLY A 62 6.35 -2.45 -3.63
C GLY A 62 5.73 -1.48 -4.62
N LEU A 63 5.08 -2.04 -5.65
CA LEU A 63 4.13 -1.34 -6.52
C LEU A 63 2.73 -1.81 -6.12
N ILE A 64 1.95 -0.90 -5.52
CA ILE A 64 0.64 -1.24 -4.98
C ILE A 64 -0.42 -0.38 -5.63
N GLY A 65 -1.47 -1.02 -6.15
CA GLY A 65 -2.65 -0.33 -6.68
C GLY A 65 -3.89 -0.69 -5.90
N PHE A 66 -4.75 0.28 -5.61
CA PHE A 66 -6.04 0.06 -4.96
C PHE A 66 -7.04 1.18 -5.29
N ARG A 67 -8.29 0.91 -5.03
CA ARG A 67 -9.36 1.89 -5.10
C ARG A 67 -9.68 2.39 -3.70
N MET A 68 -9.53 3.69 -3.51
CA MET A 68 -9.92 4.35 -2.28
C MET A 68 -11.39 4.74 -2.34
N GLU A 69 -12.11 4.48 -1.27
CA GLU A 69 -13.50 4.89 -1.08
C GLU A 69 -13.75 5.51 0.28
N GLN A 70 -14.72 6.41 0.31
CA GLN A 70 -15.21 7.04 1.53
C GLN A 70 -14.12 7.74 2.35
N ALA A 71 -13.03 8.20 1.73
CA ALA A 71 -12.05 9.01 2.44
C ALA A 71 -12.73 10.29 2.96
N GLY A 72 -12.70 10.45 4.28
CA GLY A 72 -13.33 11.57 4.99
C GLY A 72 -12.43 12.09 6.11
N LEU A 73 -12.82 13.21 6.69
CA LEU A 73 -12.17 13.80 7.85
C LEU A 73 -12.75 13.21 9.14
N GLY A 74 -11.88 12.76 10.01
CA GLY A 74 -12.28 12.14 11.28
C GLY A 74 -13.09 10.86 11.08
N ARG A 75 -14.24 10.79 11.72
CA ARG A 75 -15.25 9.75 11.57
C ARG A 75 -16.46 10.20 10.74
N GLY A 76 -16.33 11.33 10.04
CA GLY A 76 -17.38 11.89 9.21
C GLY A 76 -17.62 11.06 7.93
N PRO A 77 -18.65 11.41 7.15
CA PRO A 77 -18.91 10.81 5.86
C PRO A 77 -17.75 11.09 4.90
N GLY A 78 -17.57 10.22 3.91
CA GLY A 78 -16.61 10.45 2.85
C GLY A 78 -16.91 11.75 2.10
N ILE A 79 -15.86 12.49 1.75
CA ILE A 79 -16.01 13.73 1.00
C ILE A 79 -16.52 13.41 -0.40
N PRO A 80 -17.70 13.90 -0.82
CA PRO A 80 -18.23 13.63 -2.14
C PRO A 80 -17.19 13.94 -3.24
N TYR A 81 -17.06 13.07 -4.25
CA TYR A 81 -16.15 13.18 -5.37
C TYR A 81 -14.65 13.07 -5.00
N LEU A 82 -14.20 13.71 -3.90
CA LEU A 82 -12.78 13.70 -3.48
C LEU A 82 -12.42 12.48 -2.64
N GLY A 83 -13.37 11.88 -1.95
CA GLY A 83 -13.17 10.71 -1.09
C GLY A 83 -13.14 9.37 -1.82
N SER A 84 -13.30 9.37 -3.17
CA SER A 84 -13.28 8.12 -3.95
C SER A 84 -12.44 8.29 -5.20
N PHE A 85 -11.32 7.55 -5.27
CA PHE A 85 -10.39 7.61 -6.38
C PHE A 85 -9.49 6.36 -6.42
N ASN A 86 -8.81 6.16 -7.55
CA ASN A 86 -7.80 5.14 -7.67
C ASN A 86 -6.43 5.70 -7.28
N GLU A 87 -5.66 4.89 -6.58
CA GLU A 87 -4.28 5.18 -6.20
C GLU A 87 -3.36 4.05 -6.63
N VAL A 88 -2.18 4.42 -7.11
CA VAL A 88 -1.06 3.50 -7.28
C VAL A 88 0.16 4.12 -6.63
N ASN A 89 0.83 3.39 -5.76
CA ASN A 89 2.01 3.89 -5.08
C ASN A 89 3.22 2.99 -5.26
N VAL A 90 4.41 3.64 -5.22
CA VAL A 90 5.70 2.98 -5.08
C VAL A 90 6.17 3.25 -3.66
N ARG A 91 6.48 2.19 -2.91
CA ARG A 91 6.87 2.28 -1.50
C ARG A 91 8.02 1.38 -1.13
N LEU A 92 8.74 1.80 -0.11
CA LEU A 92 9.73 1.01 0.61
C LEU A 92 9.24 0.67 2.01
N TYR A 93 9.91 -0.27 2.64
CA TYR A 93 9.61 -0.74 3.99
C TYR A 93 10.63 -0.18 4.97
N SER A 94 10.15 0.36 6.08
CA SER A 94 10.94 1.19 6.96
C SER A 94 10.74 0.83 8.44
N ARG A 95 11.76 1.14 9.25
CA ARG A 95 11.78 0.86 10.67
C ARG A 95 12.50 1.95 11.46
N GLU A 96 11.92 2.39 12.57
CA GLU A 96 12.59 3.23 13.55
C GLU A 96 13.49 2.41 14.51
N PRO A 97 14.46 3.02 15.18
CA PRO A 97 15.28 2.34 16.19
C PRO A 97 14.48 1.70 17.33
N ASN A 98 13.34 2.30 17.70
CA ASN A 98 12.42 1.79 18.72
C ASN A 98 11.58 0.57 18.25
N GLY A 99 11.78 0.13 17.00
CA GLY A 99 11.07 -1.00 16.42
C GLY A 99 9.77 -0.65 15.70
N THR A 100 9.33 0.61 15.67
CA THR A 100 8.14 1.01 14.89
C THR A 100 8.38 0.76 13.41
N ARG A 101 7.49 -0.02 12.80
CA ARG A 101 7.56 -0.43 11.40
C ARG A 101 6.53 0.34 10.57
N GLY A 102 6.95 0.81 9.41
CA GLY A 102 6.10 1.55 8.50
C GLY A 102 6.50 1.37 7.03
N VAL A 103 6.06 2.30 6.21
CA VAL A 103 6.47 2.42 4.82
C VAL A 103 6.99 3.83 4.55
N VAL A 104 7.85 3.97 3.54
CA VAL A 104 8.21 5.25 2.94
C VAL A 104 7.65 5.25 1.53
N PHE A 105 6.80 6.22 1.21
CA PHE A 105 6.31 6.38 -0.15
C PHE A 105 7.30 7.17 -0.99
N LEU A 106 7.70 6.59 -2.12
CA LEU A 106 8.49 7.28 -3.14
C LEU A 106 7.58 8.07 -4.08
N SER A 107 6.39 7.54 -4.35
CA SER A 107 5.32 8.25 -5.05
C SER A 107 3.95 7.66 -4.72
N LEU A 108 2.93 8.52 -4.77
CA LEU A 108 1.52 8.14 -4.69
C LEU A 108 0.81 8.76 -5.90
N ASP A 109 0.59 7.96 -6.92
CA ASP A 109 -0.12 8.38 -8.12
C ASP A 109 -1.62 8.35 -7.84
N ALA A 110 -2.34 9.46 -8.08
CA ALA A 110 -3.78 9.59 -7.87
C ALA A 110 -4.46 10.34 -9.01
N ASN A 111 -5.72 9.99 -9.26
CA ASN A 111 -6.50 10.59 -10.35
C ASN A 111 -7.44 11.72 -9.91
N ARG A 112 -7.17 12.35 -8.76
CA ARG A 112 -7.90 13.50 -8.23
C ARG A 112 -6.95 14.67 -7.95
N LEU A 113 -6.91 15.63 -8.87
CA LEU A 113 -6.00 16.79 -8.75
C LEU A 113 -6.13 17.56 -7.42
N PRO A 114 -7.33 17.88 -6.91
CA PRO A 114 -7.42 18.60 -5.63
C PRO A 114 -6.80 17.81 -4.45
N VAL A 115 -6.96 16.48 -4.44
CA VAL A 115 -6.32 15.61 -3.44
C VAL A 115 -4.79 15.70 -3.56
N VAL A 116 -4.25 15.61 -4.78
CA VAL A 116 -2.82 15.74 -5.05
C VAL A 116 -2.27 17.08 -4.55
N LEU A 117 -2.95 18.17 -4.84
CA LEU A 117 -2.51 19.50 -4.43
C LEU A 117 -2.52 19.67 -2.90
N ALA A 118 -3.60 19.25 -2.24
CA ALA A 118 -3.73 19.34 -0.80
C ALA A 118 -2.69 18.49 -0.06
N THR A 119 -2.44 17.27 -0.51
CA THR A 119 -1.47 16.37 0.13
C THR A 119 -0.02 16.78 -0.14
N ARG A 120 0.29 17.31 -1.32
CA ARG A 120 1.61 17.89 -1.60
C ARG A 120 1.93 19.12 -0.75
N ALA A 121 0.93 19.93 -0.44
CA ALA A 121 1.11 21.10 0.43
C ALA A 121 1.61 20.72 1.83
N VAL A 122 1.35 19.50 2.29
CA VAL A 122 1.84 18.98 3.58
C VAL A 122 3.05 18.03 3.44
N GLY A 123 3.63 17.88 2.24
CA GLY A 123 4.86 17.12 2.01
C GLY A 123 4.67 15.65 1.61
N ILE A 124 3.44 15.19 1.35
CA ILE A 124 3.21 13.83 0.87
C ILE A 124 3.46 13.78 -0.65
N PRO A 125 4.25 12.81 -1.18
CA PRO A 125 4.72 12.79 -2.56
C PRO A 125 3.66 12.31 -3.56
N TYR A 126 2.47 12.94 -3.54
CA TYR A 126 1.42 12.64 -4.50
C TYR A 126 1.75 13.16 -5.90
N VAL A 127 1.39 12.39 -6.90
CA VAL A 127 1.57 12.72 -8.33
C VAL A 127 0.22 12.64 -9.03
N TRP A 128 -0.10 13.68 -9.83
CA TRP A 128 -1.31 13.65 -10.61
C TRP A 128 -1.15 12.73 -11.81
N SER A 129 -2.07 11.75 -11.91
CA SER A 129 -2.01 10.69 -12.91
C SER A 129 -3.39 10.33 -13.43
N ARG A 130 -3.45 9.87 -14.67
CA ARG A 130 -4.62 9.17 -15.19
C ARG A 130 -4.52 7.72 -14.74
N ILE A 131 -5.47 7.27 -13.93
CA ILE A 131 -5.53 5.89 -13.45
C ILE A 131 -6.86 5.29 -13.86
N ARG A 132 -6.79 4.10 -14.46
CA ARG A 132 -7.94 3.27 -14.79
C ARG A 132 -7.81 1.94 -14.07
N GLN A 133 -8.82 1.56 -13.33
CA GLN A 133 -8.93 0.20 -12.83
C GLN A 133 -9.29 -0.71 -14.00
N ARG A 134 -8.64 -1.85 -14.13
CA ARG A 134 -9.08 -2.92 -15.01
C ARG A 134 -10.37 -3.50 -14.42
N PRO A 135 -11.28 -4.10 -15.22
CA PRO A 135 -12.63 -4.35 -14.76
C PRO A 135 -12.64 -4.90 -13.34
N PRO A 136 -13.44 -4.29 -12.47
CA PRO A 136 -13.61 -4.82 -11.13
C PRO A 136 -14.22 -6.21 -11.25
N PHE A 137 -13.85 -7.06 -10.33
CA PHE A 137 -14.47 -8.34 -10.14
C PHE A 137 -16.00 -8.19 -10.16
N PRO A 138 -16.76 -9.02 -10.90
CA PRO A 138 -18.21 -9.09 -10.76
C PRO A 138 -18.53 -9.63 -9.37
N GLY A 139 -18.65 -8.79 -8.37
CA GLY A 139 -18.81 -9.15 -6.97
C GLY A 139 -18.12 -8.20 -6.00
N SER A 140 -17.18 -7.37 -6.46
CA SER A 140 -16.59 -6.29 -5.65
C SER A 140 -17.52 -5.08 -5.49
N SER A 141 -18.72 -5.11 -6.07
CA SER A 141 -19.79 -4.20 -5.67
C SER A 141 -20.26 -4.61 -4.28
N VAL A 142 -19.69 -4.01 -3.26
CA VAL A 142 -20.24 -4.03 -1.91
C VAL A 142 -21.71 -3.64 -2.03
N ARG A 143 -22.59 -4.63 -1.99
CA ARG A 143 -24.02 -4.39 -1.85
C ARG A 143 -24.18 -3.50 -0.63
N ARG A 144 -24.73 -2.31 -0.83
CA ARG A 144 -25.11 -1.41 0.25
C ARG A 144 -26.19 -2.13 1.08
N GLN A 145 -25.78 -2.89 2.06
CA GLN A 145 -26.65 -3.32 3.15
C GLN A 145 -26.23 -2.55 4.40
N HIS A 146 -27.14 -1.81 4.93
CA HIS A 146 -27.06 -1.13 6.21
C HIS A 146 -26.88 -2.20 7.30
N GLY A 147 -25.78 -2.11 8.06
CA GLY A 147 -25.55 -2.92 9.24
C GLY A 147 -24.50 -4.02 9.05
N HIS A 148 -23.37 -3.87 9.75
CA HIS A 148 -22.28 -4.84 9.96
C HIS A 148 -21.71 -5.48 8.68
N SER A 149 -20.58 -4.93 8.23
CA SER A 149 -19.89 -5.43 7.06
C SER A 149 -18.89 -6.53 7.46
N GLU A 150 -19.35 -7.75 7.48
CA GLU A 150 -18.54 -8.86 7.03
C GLU A 150 -18.39 -8.68 5.52
N VAL A 151 -17.14 -8.54 5.05
CA VAL A 151 -16.85 -8.64 3.63
C VAL A 151 -17.04 -10.11 3.28
N GLU A 152 -18.27 -10.49 2.91
CA GLU A 152 -18.50 -11.78 2.26
C GLU A 152 -17.57 -11.83 1.04
N ALA A 153 -16.68 -12.79 1.04
CA ALA A 153 -15.89 -13.17 -0.12
C ALA A 153 -16.86 -13.72 -1.17
N ALA A 154 -17.56 -12.82 -1.86
CA ALA A 154 -18.35 -13.19 -3.01
C ALA A 154 -17.42 -13.91 -3.99
N ALA A 155 -17.89 -15.05 -4.47
CA ALA A 155 -17.18 -16.02 -5.29
C ALA A 155 -16.12 -15.38 -6.20
N ILE A 156 -14.89 -15.35 -5.71
CA ILE A 156 -13.72 -15.00 -6.49
C ILE A 156 -13.54 -16.19 -7.44
N THR A 157 -13.71 -16.02 -8.71
CA THR A 157 -13.48 -17.06 -9.71
C THR A 157 -12.11 -16.86 -10.33
N ASP A 158 -11.40 -17.94 -10.67
CA ASP A 158 -10.05 -17.93 -11.25
C ASP A 158 -9.94 -17.22 -12.62
N GLU A 159 -11.00 -16.57 -13.10
CA GLU A 159 -11.11 -16.15 -14.49
C GLU A 159 -10.93 -14.64 -14.74
N PHE A 160 -10.90 -13.80 -13.70
CA PHE A 160 -10.90 -12.36 -13.92
C PHE A 160 -9.65 -11.64 -13.43
N PRO A 161 -8.83 -11.08 -14.33
CA PRO A 161 -7.68 -10.28 -13.95
C PRO A 161 -8.12 -8.96 -13.30
N VAL A 162 -7.51 -8.61 -12.16
CA VAL A 162 -7.69 -7.35 -11.44
C VAL A 162 -6.41 -6.54 -11.55
N GLY A 163 -6.50 -5.24 -11.76
CA GLY A 163 -5.31 -4.40 -11.83
C GLY A 163 -5.57 -2.95 -12.19
N TYR A 164 -4.50 -2.27 -12.57
CA TYR A 164 -4.50 -0.83 -12.79
C TYR A 164 -3.63 -0.45 -13.97
N SER A 165 -4.08 0.56 -14.71
CA SER A 165 -3.30 1.24 -15.73
C SER A 165 -3.07 2.68 -15.29
N VAL A 166 -1.82 3.11 -15.24
CA VAL A 166 -1.40 4.42 -14.74
C VAL A 166 -0.58 5.15 -15.79
N ARG A 167 -0.81 6.44 -15.91
CA ARG A 167 0.02 7.33 -16.73
C ARG A 167 0.10 8.70 -16.06
N ARG A 168 1.30 9.11 -15.69
CA ARG A 168 1.55 10.46 -15.15
C ARG A 168 1.33 11.53 -16.18
N PHE A 169 0.75 12.66 -15.78
CA PHE A 169 0.73 13.85 -16.61
C PHE A 169 2.15 14.45 -16.67
N GLY A 170 2.56 14.85 -17.87
CA GLY A 170 3.89 15.45 -18.07
C GLY A 170 5.06 14.47 -18.22
N SER A 171 4.82 13.15 -18.12
CA SER A 171 5.88 12.14 -18.31
C SER A 171 5.37 10.93 -19.08
N ALA A 172 5.85 10.76 -20.31
CA ALA A 172 5.48 9.61 -21.14
C ALA A 172 6.09 8.30 -20.64
N ALA A 173 7.26 8.35 -19.99
CA ALA A 173 7.97 7.19 -19.46
C ALA A 173 7.38 6.68 -18.13
N ALA A 174 6.80 7.56 -17.33
CA ALA A 174 6.21 7.21 -16.05
C ALA A 174 4.78 6.67 -16.23
N ARG A 175 4.69 5.43 -16.65
CA ARG A 175 3.46 4.67 -16.87
C ARG A 175 3.61 3.26 -16.35
N SER A 176 2.49 2.66 -15.92
CA SER A 176 2.44 1.26 -15.52
C SER A 176 1.10 0.66 -15.94
N ASP A 177 1.12 -0.60 -16.34
CA ASP A 177 -0.08 -1.39 -16.64
C ASP A 177 0.16 -2.79 -16.06
N PHE A 178 -0.61 -3.14 -15.04
CA PHE A 178 -0.46 -4.42 -14.35
C PHE A 178 -1.81 -5.00 -13.98
N THR A 179 -1.93 -6.30 -14.18
CA THR A 179 -3.08 -7.09 -13.77
C THR A 179 -2.63 -8.41 -13.20
N VAL A 180 -3.35 -8.91 -12.21
CA VAL A 180 -3.11 -10.19 -11.57
C VAL A 180 -4.38 -11.01 -11.53
N VAL A 181 -4.23 -12.33 -11.52
CA VAL A 181 -5.33 -13.28 -11.29
C VAL A 181 -5.14 -13.87 -9.90
N PRO A 182 -6.06 -13.60 -8.96
CA PRO A 182 -6.01 -14.18 -7.63
C PRO A 182 -6.06 -15.70 -7.67
N ARG A 183 -5.30 -16.36 -6.83
CA ARG A 183 -5.34 -17.83 -6.64
C ARG A 183 -6.26 -18.16 -5.49
N LEU A 184 -7.31 -18.90 -5.77
CA LEU A 184 -8.28 -19.31 -4.78
C LEU A 184 -8.21 -20.82 -4.55
N PRO A 185 -8.50 -21.26 -3.33
CA PRO A 185 -8.93 -20.55 -2.12
C PRO A 185 -7.77 -20.20 -1.17
N ALA A 186 -6.53 -20.20 -1.62
CA ALA A 186 -5.36 -20.10 -0.74
C ALA A 186 -5.21 -18.69 -0.17
N ALA A 187 -5.49 -18.51 1.11
CA ALA A 187 -5.09 -17.32 1.85
C ALA A 187 -3.56 -17.25 1.94
N ALA A 188 -2.97 -16.11 1.61
CA ALA A 188 -1.55 -15.86 1.80
C ALA A 188 -1.32 -15.37 3.24
N GLY A 189 -0.81 -16.26 4.09
CA GLY A 189 -0.50 -15.99 5.50
C GLY A 189 0.94 -16.33 5.85
N ASP A 190 1.82 -16.45 4.84
CA ASP A 190 3.23 -16.73 5.05
C ASP A 190 3.96 -15.51 5.68
N PRO A 191 5.14 -15.71 6.30
CA PRO A 191 5.87 -14.64 6.97
C PRO A 191 6.20 -13.44 6.08
N LEU A 192 6.52 -13.66 4.81
CA LEU A 192 6.81 -12.58 3.85
C LEU A 192 5.55 -11.76 3.56
N SER A 193 4.43 -12.40 3.27
CA SER A 193 3.15 -11.71 3.03
C SER A 193 2.75 -10.85 4.22
N VAL A 194 2.91 -11.34 5.45
CA VAL A 194 2.68 -10.57 6.68
C VAL A 194 3.67 -9.41 6.80
N PHE A 195 4.97 -9.64 6.55
CA PHE A 195 5.99 -8.60 6.56
C PHE A 195 5.65 -7.46 5.61
N LEU A 196 5.20 -7.77 4.39
CA LEU A 196 4.92 -6.79 3.34
C LEU A 196 3.60 -6.04 3.54
N THR A 197 2.64 -6.58 4.28
CA THR A 197 1.29 -6.02 4.34
C THR A 197 0.84 -5.57 5.73
N ALA A 198 1.42 -6.09 6.81
CA ALA A 198 1.13 -5.65 8.17
C ALA A 198 1.94 -4.37 8.50
N ARG A 199 1.56 -3.25 7.87
CA ARG A 199 2.21 -1.95 8.01
C ARG A 199 1.23 -0.92 8.53
N PHE A 200 1.51 -0.40 9.71
CA PHE A 200 0.58 0.44 10.46
C PHE A 200 1.01 1.90 10.50
N GLY A 201 1.57 2.40 9.41
CA GLY A 201 1.89 3.80 9.25
C GLY A 201 2.93 4.09 8.18
N MET A 202 3.18 5.37 7.96
CA MET A 202 4.14 5.86 7.00
C MET A 202 5.12 6.84 7.63
N HIS A 203 6.38 6.72 7.26
CA HIS A 203 7.42 7.71 7.54
C HIS A 203 7.57 8.64 6.34
N GLY A 204 7.85 9.91 6.61
CA GLY A 204 8.11 10.88 5.54
C GLY A 204 8.55 12.22 6.10
N HIS A 205 8.90 13.14 5.19
CA HIS A 205 9.22 14.52 5.54
C HIS A 205 7.96 15.38 5.50
N PHE A 206 7.63 15.97 6.62
CA PHE A 206 6.51 16.88 6.77
C PHE A 206 7.01 18.18 7.36
N PHE A 207 6.84 19.29 6.63
CA PHE A 207 7.33 20.62 7.05
C PHE A 207 8.81 20.62 7.46
N GLY A 208 9.66 19.93 6.69
CA GLY A 208 11.11 19.87 6.92
C GLY A 208 11.56 18.96 8.07
N ARG A 209 10.68 18.18 8.65
CA ARG A 209 10.98 17.24 9.76
C ARG A 209 10.48 15.84 9.43
N THR A 210 11.23 14.84 9.87
CA THR A 210 10.78 13.45 9.77
C THR A 210 9.65 13.19 10.76
N ALA A 211 8.53 12.68 10.24
CA ALA A 211 7.41 12.27 11.05
C ALA A 211 6.85 10.90 10.64
N PHE A 212 6.16 10.28 11.58
CA PHE A 212 5.41 9.05 11.39
C PHE A 212 3.92 9.34 11.46
N ILE A 213 3.17 8.99 10.44
CA ILE A 213 1.71 9.04 10.43
C ILE A 213 1.19 7.64 10.69
N PRO A 214 0.68 7.34 11.89
CA PRO A 214 0.17 6.02 12.21
C PRO A 214 -1.16 5.76 11.52
N ASN A 215 -1.37 4.50 11.13
CA ASN A 215 -2.67 4.01 10.71
C ASN A 215 -3.01 2.70 11.41
N THR A 216 -4.25 2.30 11.35
CA THR A 216 -4.72 1.01 11.82
C THR A 216 -5.73 0.42 10.85
N HIS A 217 -5.62 -0.87 10.61
CA HIS A 217 -6.54 -1.67 9.81
C HIS A 217 -6.53 -3.11 10.34
N GLN A 218 -7.59 -3.84 10.10
CA GLN A 218 -7.62 -5.28 10.38
C GLN A 218 -6.61 -6.02 9.48
N ALA A 219 -6.35 -7.30 9.78
CA ALA A 219 -5.58 -8.16 8.90
C ALA A 219 -6.17 -8.12 7.49
N TRP A 220 -5.29 -7.98 6.49
CA TRP A 220 -5.72 -8.05 5.11
C TRP A 220 -6.24 -9.45 4.78
N PRO A 221 -7.43 -9.60 4.20
CA PRO A 221 -7.82 -10.86 3.58
C PRO A 221 -6.97 -11.05 2.31
N LEU A 222 -5.81 -11.70 2.45
CA LEU A 222 -4.81 -11.85 1.40
C LEU A 222 -5.00 -13.13 0.62
N PHE A 223 -4.83 -13.02 -0.69
CA PHE A 223 -4.74 -14.14 -1.62
C PHE A 223 -3.44 -14.02 -2.41
N GLY A 224 -2.72 -15.12 -2.57
CA GLY A 224 -1.66 -15.20 -3.55
C GLY A 224 -2.24 -14.96 -4.95
N ALA A 225 -1.47 -14.36 -5.86
CA ALA A 225 -1.93 -14.10 -7.21
C ALA A 225 -0.86 -14.43 -8.25
N ASN A 226 -1.27 -14.62 -9.49
CA ASN A 226 -0.38 -14.76 -10.64
C ASN A 226 -0.39 -13.47 -11.46
N VAL A 227 0.76 -13.03 -11.91
CA VAL A 227 0.84 -11.92 -12.86
C VAL A 227 0.22 -12.34 -14.18
N HIS A 228 -0.81 -11.61 -14.63
CA HIS A 228 -1.40 -11.78 -15.94
C HIS A 228 -0.74 -10.84 -16.96
N GLN A 229 -0.52 -9.59 -16.57
CA GLN A 229 0.15 -8.57 -17.37
C GLN A 229 0.96 -7.67 -16.46
N LEU A 230 2.18 -7.30 -16.88
CA LEU A 230 3.02 -6.34 -16.17
C LEU A 230 3.91 -5.57 -17.15
N SER A 231 3.73 -4.27 -17.15
CA SER A 231 4.65 -3.32 -17.78
C SER A 231 4.78 -2.14 -16.84
N ASP A 232 5.93 -1.97 -16.19
CA ASP A 232 6.12 -0.93 -15.18
C ASP A 232 7.24 0.02 -15.54
N GLY A 233 6.98 1.30 -15.34
CA GLY A 233 7.94 2.39 -15.40
C GLY A 233 7.84 3.32 -14.18
N LEU A 234 6.94 3.04 -13.22
CA LEU A 234 6.78 3.88 -12.03
C LEU A 234 7.88 3.63 -11.00
N ILE A 235 8.31 2.38 -10.80
CA ILE A 235 9.43 2.04 -9.92
C ILE A 235 10.70 2.70 -10.45
N LYS A 236 10.96 2.61 -11.76
CA LYS A 236 12.10 3.30 -12.39
C LYS A 236 11.98 4.83 -12.27
N ALA A 237 10.79 5.38 -12.46
CA ALA A 237 10.54 6.81 -12.30
C ALA A 237 10.68 7.29 -10.83
N ALA A 238 10.60 6.38 -9.87
CA ALA A 238 10.86 6.61 -8.45
C ALA A 238 12.35 6.47 -8.08
N GLY A 239 13.23 6.15 -9.05
CA GLY A 239 14.67 6.06 -8.85
C GLY A 239 15.20 4.68 -8.53
N ILE A 240 14.37 3.63 -8.55
CA ILE A 240 14.77 2.25 -8.27
C ILE A 240 14.75 1.43 -9.56
N SER A 241 15.71 0.54 -9.72
CA SER A 241 15.76 -0.42 -10.82
C SER A 241 15.54 -1.83 -10.31
N VAL A 242 14.51 -2.47 -10.81
CA VAL A 242 14.23 -3.89 -10.50
C VAL A 242 14.40 -4.75 -11.73
N GLY A 243 14.86 -5.97 -11.55
CA GLY A 243 15.02 -6.98 -12.61
C GLY A 243 14.04 -8.14 -12.44
N GLY A 244 13.60 -8.70 -13.55
CA GLY A 244 12.75 -9.90 -13.52
C GLY A 244 11.32 -9.67 -13.03
N PRO A 245 10.55 -10.76 -12.85
CA PRO A 245 9.20 -10.71 -12.33
C PRO A 245 9.19 -10.38 -10.83
N PRO A 246 8.05 -9.88 -10.28
CA PRO A 246 7.92 -9.70 -8.84
C PRO A 246 7.98 -11.04 -8.10
N GLU A 247 8.69 -11.05 -6.97
CA GLU A 247 8.86 -12.23 -6.13
C GLU A 247 7.66 -12.50 -5.20
N SER A 248 6.89 -11.46 -4.88
CA SER A 248 5.63 -11.59 -4.16
C SER A 248 4.51 -10.87 -4.91
N VAL A 249 3.45 -11.61 -5.17
CA VAL A 249 2.26 -11.13 -5.88
C VAL A 249 1.04 -11.48 -5.05
N LEU A 250 0.32 -10.44 -4.56
CA LEU A 250 -0.82 -10.62 -3.67
C LEU A 250 -2.00 -9.79 -4.16
N TYR A 251 -3.18 -10.27 -3.83
CA TYR A 251 -4.45 -9.57 -3.98
C TYR A 251 -5.20 -9.52 -2.66
N SER A 252 -5.95 -8.45 -2.44
CA SER A 252 -6.93 -8.37 -1.36
C SER A 252 -8.20 -7.64 -1.83
N PRO A 253 -9.39 -8.13 -1.47
CA PRO A 253 -10.65 -7.40 -1.71
C PRO A 253 -10.69 -6.07 -0.94
N GLY A 254 -9.95 -5.94 0.14
CA GLY A 254 -9.73 -4.67 0.81
C GLY A 254 -9.86 -4.69 2.32
N VAL A 255 -9.61 -3.52 2.90
CA VAL A 255 -9.72 -3.23 4.34
C VAL A 255 -10.25 -1.82 4.58
N ARG A 256 -10.75 -1.59 5.78
CA ARG A 256 -11.01 -0.25 6.31
C ARG A 256 -9.79 0.21 7.08
N THR A 257 -9.31 1.41 6.76
CA THR A 257 -8.10 2.00 7.37
C THR A 257 -8.44 3.33 8.02
N ARG A 258 -7.93 3.54 9.22
CA ARG A 258 -8.04 4.80 9.96
C ARG A 258 -6.66 5.35 10.22
N PHE A 259 -6.52 6.67 10.14
CA PHE A 259 -5.26 7.38 10.38
C PHE A 259 -5.33 8.19 11.67
N GLY A 260 -4.24 8.13 12.44
CA GLY A 260 -4.03 8.89 13.66
C GLY A 260 -3.22 10.17 13.45
N ARG A 261 -2.91 10.87 14.56
CA ARG A 261 -2.10 12.09 14.53
C ARG A 261 -0.66 11.77 14.13
N PRO A 262 -0.03 12.58 13.25
CA PRO A 262 1.40 12.52 13.03
C PRO A 262 2.18 12.72 14.33
N ARG A 263 3.29 11.99 14.49
CA ARG A 263 4.28 12.23 15.53
C ARG A 263 5.65 12.43 14.90
N LEU A 264 6.48 13.23 15.53
CA LEU A 264 7.86 13.38 15.08
C LEU A 264 8.65 12.10 15.37
N VAL A 265 9.54 11.77 14.46
CA VAL A 265 10.55 10.73 14.68
C VAL A 265 11.70 11.38 15.45
N CYS A 266 12.05 10.81 16.60
CA CYS A 266 13.23 11.26 17.34
C CYS A 266 14.48 10.84 16.55
N ALA A 267 15.30 11.78 16.14
CA ALA A 267 16.65 11.45 15.68
C ALA A 267 17.35 10.72 16.83
N SER A 268 17.92 9.55 16.56
CA SER A 268 18.80 8.92 17.52
C SER A 268 19.93 9.91 17.80
N ALA A 269 20.13 10.28 19.07
CA ALA A 269 21.35 10.96 19.43
C ALA A 269 22.51 10.03 19.01
N THR A 270 23.20 10.42 17.95
CA THR A 270 24.49 9.82 17.59
C THR A 270 25.42 10.12 18.75
N GLY A 271 25.65 9.12 19.61
CA GLY A 271 26.71 9.14 20.61
C GLY A 271 28.06 8.90 19.95
#